data_4d53b07e4682fe7be268b2f5f6106cc6
#
_entry.id   4d53b07e4682fe7be268b2f5f6106cc6
#
_cell.length_a   1.000
_cell.length_b   1.000
_cell.length_c   1.000
_cell.angle_alpha   90.00
_cell.angle_beta   90.00
_cell.angle_gamma   90.00
#
_symmetry.space_group_name_H-M   'P 1'
#
loop_
_entity.id
_entity.type
_entity.pdbx_description
1 polymer ?
#
loop_
_entity_poly.entity_id
_entity_poly.type
_entity_poly.pdbx_seq_one_letter_code
_entity_poly.pdbx_strand_id
1 'polypeptide(L)'
;MEGSEFNSTDLIDRAPTGVEGFDELCGGGLKRDFTYLLSGTSGAGKTILALQFLYNGITKYGENGIFVATEERPEHIRANGLEFGWDLKTLEDEGKLAIIDAASTKIGIPSQEKYVDVRPFDMRSMMDQIIMIQEEIGAKRAVVDTTTSIGFYLQDPAKIRIELLKLAATLEILGLTSLMTCEIVDDNHPSRFGVENFVTEGTIALYYKRVENVRVRSMEIYKMRGSDHSKKIHPYDITNEGIVVHPHEEVYTVLGQLK
;
A
#
# COMPACT_ATOMS: atom_id res chain seq x y z
N MET A 1 22.63 -42.75 7.97
CA MET A 1 22.00 -41.69 7.12
C MET A 1 20.80 -41.17 7.88
N GLU A 2 21.04 -40.15 8.68
CA GLU A 2 19.98 -39.50 9.44
C GLU A 2 19.22 -38.60 8.48
N GLY A 3 17.94 -38.91 8.27
CA GLY A 3 17.04 -38.06 7.53
C GLY A 3 16.80 -36.77 8.31
N SER A 4 17.25 -35.66 7.78
CA SER A 4 16.84 -34.37 8.27
C SER A 4 15.30 -34.24 8.03
N GLU A 5 14.53 -34.41 9.09
CA GLU A 5 13.13 -33.99 9.12
C GLU A 5 13.11 -32.48 8.81
N PHE A 6 12.66 -32.15 7.63
CA PHE A 6 12.23 -30.79 7.34
C PHE A 6 11.07 -30.48 8.30
N ASN A 7 11.36 -29.77 9.37
CA ASN A 7 10.34 -29.21 10.25
C ASN A 7 9.53 -28.21 9.43
N SER A 8 8.32 -28.57 9.07
CA SER A 8 7.36 -27.78 8.27
C SER A 8 6.76 -26.59 9.04
N THR A 9 7.53 -26.00 9.94
CA THR A 9 7.17 -24.83 10.77
C THR A 9 8.23 -23.74 10.72
N ASP A 10 8.92 -23.55 9.62
CA ASP A 10 9.45 -22.22 9.32
C ASP A 10 8.22 -21.35 9.00
N LEU A 11 7.64 -20.82 10.06
CA LEU A 11 6.54 -19.84 10.00
C LEU A 11 7.00 -18.71 9.09
N ILE A 12 6.33 -18.56 7.96
CA ILE A 12 6.58 -17.42 7.06
C ILE A 12 6.51 -16.17 7.93
N ASP A 13 7.62 -15.42 8.00
CA ASP A 13 7.69 -14.19 8.79
C ASP A 13 6.74 -13.15 8.17
N ARG A 14 5.79 -12.65 8.97
CA ARG A 14 4.75 -11.75 8.51
C ARG A 14 4.84 -10.40 9.20
N ALA A 15 4.57 -9.36 8.45
CA ALA A 15 4.35 -8.02 8.93
C ALA A 15 2.82 -7.82 9.12
N PRO A 16 2.31 -7.82 10.36
CA PRO A 16 0.91 -7.50 10.59
C PRO A 16 0.63 -6.07 10.13
N THR A 17 -0.49 -5.87 9.44
CA THR A 17 -0.89 -4.51 9.03
C THR A 17 -1.46 -3.72 10.19
N GLY A 18 -2.00 -4.44 11.18
CA GLY A 18 -2.72 -3.88 12.31
C GLY A 18 -4.07 -3.25 11.91
N VAL A 19 -4.51 -3.47 10.66
CA VAL A 19 -5.85 -3.13 10.19
C VAL A 19 -6.80 -4.22 10.67
N GLU A 20 -7.81 -3.83 11.40
CA GLU A 20 -8.77 -4.77 12.01
C GLU A 20 -9.44 -5.63 10.93
N GLY A 21 -9.45 -6.94 11.13
CA GLY A 21 -10.01 -7.94 10.23
C GLY A 21 -9.18 -8.25 8.99
N PHE A 22 -8.25 -7.37 8.58
CA PHE A 22 -7.46 -7.56 7.36
C PHE A 22 -6.46 -8.71 7.50
N ASP A 23 -5.71 -8.74 8.60
CA ASP A 23 -4.62 -9.71 8.78
C ASP A 23 -5.12 -11.16 8.77
N GLU A 24 -6.36 -11.40 9.17
CA GLU A 24 -7.03 -12.71 9.06
C GLU A 24 -7.13 -13.18 7.60
N LEU A 25 -7.40 -12.28 6.65
CA LEU A 25 -7.55 -12.62 5.24
C LEU A 25 -6.26 -13.16 4.63
N CYS A 26 -5.12 -12.83 5.24
CA CYS A 26 -3.77 -13.13 4.78
C CYS A 26 -3.02 -14.10 5.70
N GLY A 27 -3.71 -14.75 6.66
CA GLY A 27 -3.05 -15.66 7.60
C GLY A 27 -2.07 -14.99 8.56
N GLY A 28 -2.38 -13.77 9.03
CA GLY A 28 -1.63 -13.03 10.04
C GLY A 28 -0.85 -11.81 9.52
N GLY A 29 -1.12 -11.36 8.30
CA GLY A 29 -0.48 -10.18 7.71
C GLY A 29 0.26 -10.44 6.41
N LEU A 30 1.00 -9.45 5.94
CA LEU A 30 1.78 -9.52 4.71
C LEU A 30 3.11 -10.26 4.96
N LYS A 31 3.61 -11.03 4.01
CA LYS A 31 4.98 -11.57 4.13
C LYS A 31 5.97 -10.40 4.18
N ARG A 32 6.94 -10.50 5.09
CA ARG A 32 7.97 -9.46 5.23
C ARG A 32 8.84 -9.34 4.00
N ASP A 33 9.36 -8.13 3.83
CA ASP A 33 10.36 -7.78 2.84
C ASP A 33 9.90 -7.99 1.37
N PHE A 34 8.57 -7.98 1.15
CA PHE A 34 7.98 -8.02 -0.17
C PHE A 34 7.11 -6.81 -0.47
N THR A 35 6.93 -6.57 -1.76
CA THR A 35 6.11 -5.47 -2.28
C THR A 35 4.74 -5.96 -2.73
N TYR A 36 3.69 -5.28 -2.28
CA TYR A 36 2.29 -5.58 -2.59
C TYR A 36 1.64 -4.43 -3.37
N LEU A 37 0.75 -4.78 -4.28
CA LEU A 37 -0.10 -3.82 -4.97
C LEU A 37 -1.40 -3.61 -4.17
N LEU A 38 -1.69 -2.37 -3.83
CA LEU A 38 -2.98 -1.94 -3.30
C LEU A 38 -3.74 -1.22 -4.39
N SER A 39 -4.57 -1.94 -5.09
CA SER A 39 -5.35 -1.39 -6.19
C SER A 39 -6.75 -1.01 -5.74
N GLY A 40 -7.39 -0.07 -6.44
CA GLY A 40 -8.77 0.25 -6.09
C GLY A 40 -9.38 1.38 -6.91
N THR A 41 -10.70 1.40 -6.94
CA THR A 41 -11.47 2.49 -7.55
C THR A 41 -11.30 3.81 -6.81
N SER A 42 -11.64 4.92 -7.45
CA SER A 42 -11.63 6.23 -6.79
C SER A 42 -12.59 6.24 -5.59
N GLY A 43 -12.13 6.78 -4.44
CA GLY A 43 -12.91 6.83 -3.20
C GLY A 43 -12.97 5.51 -2.41
N ALA A 44 -12.29 4.46 -2.85
CA ALA A 44 -12.22 3.19 -2.12
C ALA A 44 -11.34 3.26 -0.84
N GLY A 45 -10.52 4.28 -0.65
CA GLY A 45 -9.72 4.45 0.57
C GLY A 45 -8.31 3.87 0.48
N LYS A 46 -7.71 3.77 -0.71
CA LYS A 46 -6.34 3.28 -0.90
C LYS A 46 -5.32 4.03 -0.03
N THR A 47 -5.29 5.36 -0.13
CA THR A 47 -4.40 6.21 0.67
C THR A 47 -4.63 6.03 2.17
N ILE A 48 -5.90 5.88 2.60
CA ILE A 48 -6.24 5.64 4.01
C ILE A 48 -5.65 4.31 4.49
N LEU A 49 -5.86 3.21 3.75
CA LEU A 49 -5.30 1.91 4.13
C LEU A 49 -3.77 1.92 4.11
N ALA A 50 -3.16 2.60 3.14
CA ALA A 50 -1.71 2.73 3.04
C ALA A 50 -1.12 3.54 4.21
N LEU A 51 -1.77 4.65 4.60
CA LEU A 51 -1.38 5.42 5.79
C LEU A 51 -1.58 4.63 7.08
N GLN A 52 -2.71 3.92 7.21
CA GLN A 52 -3.00 3.08 8.37
C GLN A 52 -1.97 1.96 8.54
N PHE A 53 -1.53 1.36 7.43
CA PHE A 53 -0.45 0.36 7.43
C PHE A 53 0.87 0.93 7.98
N LEU A 54 1.26 2.15 7.60
CA LEU A 54 2.46 2.79 8.13
C LEU A 54 2.25 3.22 9.59
N TYR A 55 1.15 3.90 9.88
CA TYR A 55 0.86 4.39 11.23
C TYR A 55 0.82 3.25 12.25
N ASN A 56 0.11 2.17 11.94
CA ASN A 56 0.08 0.98 12.81
C ASN A 56 1.45 0.32 12.89
N GLY A 57 2.20 0.27 11.79
CA GLY A 57 3.56 -0.24 11.76
C GLY A 57 4.45 0.45 12.79
N ILE A 58 4.42 1.76 12.81
CA ILE A 58 5.20 2.58 13.72
C ILE A 58 4.68 2.45 15.16
N THR A 59 3.39 2.65 15.36
CA THR A 59 2.81 2.81 16.72
C THR A 59 2.58 1.49 17.44
N LYS A 60 2.23 0.43 16.72
CA LYS A 60 1.92 -0.89 17.31
C LYS A 60 3.10 -1.86 17.26
N TYR A 61 3.96 -1.74 16.23
CA TYR A 61 5.01 -2.74 15.97
C TYR A 61 6.43 -2.16 16.02
N GLY A 62 6.60 -0.84 16.19
CA GLY A 62 7.90 -0.18 16.27
C GLY A 62 8.68 -0.20 14.93
N GLU A 63 7.98 -0.31 13.82
CA GLU A 63 8.55 -0.40 12.46
C GLU A 63 8.45 0.94 11.75
N ASN A 64 9.55 1.65 11.65
CA ASN A 64 9.63 2.96 10.98
C ASN A 64 9.22 2.84 9.51
N GLY A 65 8.68 3.94 8.96
CA GLY A 65 8.08 3.94 7.64
C GLY A 65 8.49 5.07 6.72
N ILE A 66 8.37 4.82 5.40
CA ILE A 66 8.57 5.80 4.33
C ILE A 66 7.26 5.92 3.55
N PHE A 67 6.80 7.13 3.31
CA PHE A 67 5.68 7.42 2.42
C PHE A 67 6.16 8.26 1.24
N VAL A 68 6.03 7.75 0.02
CA VAL A 68 6.34 8.48 -1.21
C VAL A 68 5.04 9.05 -1.78
N ALA A 69 4.88 10.35 -1.67
CA ALA A 69 3.71 11.11 -2.13
C ALA A 69 3.92 11.55 -3.58
N THR A 70 3.22 10.91 -4.53
CA THR A 70 3.39 11.22 -5.95
C THR A 70 2.24 12.04 -6.57
N GLU A 71 1.11 12.16 -5.90
CA GLU A 71 -0.05 12.93 -6.36
C GLU A 71 -0.53 13.97 -5.36
N GLU A 72 -0.63 13.58 -4.09
CA GLU A 72 -1.02 14.50 -3.03
C GLU A 72 0.22 15.14 -2.38
N ARG A 73 0.10 16.41 -1.98
CA ARG A 73 1.18 17.08 -1.24
C ARG A 73 1.20 16.62 0.22
N PRO A 74 2.38 16.56 0.85
CA PRO A 74 2.53 16.09 2.23
C PRO A 74 1.61 16.77 3.24
N GLU A 75 1.32 18.06 3.06
CA GLU A 75 0.41 18.78 3.95
C GLU A 75 -1.01 18.20 3.95
N HIS A 76 -1.51 17.78 2.77
CA HIS A 76 -2.82 17.14 2.66
C HIS A 76 -2.82 15.75 3.27
N ILE A 77 -1.72 14.99 3.08
CA ILE A 77 -1.55 13.67 3.68
C ILE A 77 -1.58 13.75 5.21
N ARG A 78 -0.86 14.74 5.80
CA ARG A 78 -0.90 14.98 7.26
C ARG A 78 -2.29 15.38 7.74
N ALA A 79 -2.96 16.28 7.01
CA ALA A 79 -4.32 16.70 7.35
C ALA A 79 -5.29 15.51 7.31
N ASN A 80 -5.21 14.68 6.26
CA ASN A 80 -6.01 13.47 6.14
C ASN A 80 -5.73 12.48 7.28
N GLY A 81 -4.46 12.32 7.70
CA GLY A 81 -4.10 11.51 8.86
C GLY A 81 -4.75 11.98 10.15
N LEU A 82 -4.76 13.29 10.38
CA LEU A 82 -5.35 13.89 11.59
C LEU A 82 -6.85 13.62 11.73
N GLU A 83 -7.61 13.50 10.62
CA GLU A 83 -9.04 13.14 10.63
C GLU A 83 -9.28 11.75 11.26
N PHE A 84 -8.27 10.88 11.27
CA PHE A 84 -8.28 9.56 11.90
C PHE A 84 -7.55 9.53 13.26
N GLY A 85 -7.12 10.70 13.77
CA GLY A 85 -6.31 10.78 14.98
C GLY A 85 -4.85 10.34 14.80
N TRP A 86 -4.36 10.25 13.56
CA TRP A 86 -2.98 9.88 13.25
C TRP A 86 -2.10 11.12 13.10
N ASP A 87 -1.38 11.48 14.13
CA ASP A 87 -0.44 12.60 14.10
C ASP A 87 0.86 12.19 13.39
N LEU A 88 0.83 12.30 12.06
CA LEU A 88 1.97 11.95 11.20
C LEU A 88 3.15 12.92 11.43
N LYS A 89 2.86 14.20 11.76
CA LYS A 89 3.91 15.19 11.98
C LYS A 89 4.78 14.88 13.19
N THR A 90 4.16 14.44 14.29
CA THR A 90 4.91 13.97 15.45
C THR A 90 5.80 12.77 15.10
N LEU A 91 5.32 11.82 14.30
CA LEU A 91 6.14 10.68 13.88
C LEU A 91 7.31 11.07 12.98
N GLU A 92 7.16 12.10 12.13
CA GLU A 92 8.25 12.65 11.34
C GLU A 92 9.29 13.36 12.24
N ASP A 93 8.84 14.16 13.22
CA ASP A 93 9.71 14.87 14.15
C ASP A 93 10.51 13.91 15.06
N GLU A 94 9.96 12.74 15.36
CA GLU A 94 10.60 11.65 16.06
C GLU A 94 11.53 10.78 15.18
N GLY A 95 11.60 11.03 13.87
CA GLY A 95 12.40 10.25 12.92
C GLY A 95 11.88 8.84 12.69
N LYS A 96 10.58 8.59 12.92
CA LYS A 96 9.92 7.29 12.73
C LYS A 96 9.19 7.19 11.40
N LEU A 97 8.81 8.33 10.82
CA LEU A 97 8.17 8.46 9.52
C LEU A 97 8.97 9.44 8.66
N ALA A 98 9.12 9.14 7.39
CA ALA A 98 9.59 10.09 6.39
C ALA A 98 8.57 10.18 5.26
N ILE A 99 8.20 11.40 4.86
CA ILE A 99 7.36 11.65 3.70
C ILE A 99 8.21 12.29 2.61
N ILE A 100 8.29 11.67 1.45
CA ILE A 100 8.98 12.19 0.25
C ILE A 100 7.95 12.94 -0.58
N ASP A 101 8.16 14.23 -0.77
CA ASP A 101 7.35 15.04 -1.68
C ASP A 101 7.83 14.86 -3.12
N ALA A 102 7.16 14.00 -3.85
CA ALA A 102 7.32 13.81 -5.29
C ALA A 102 6.15 14.40 -6.08
N ALA A 103 5.22 15.12 -5.43
CA ALA A 103 4.07 15.74 -6.06
C ALA A 103 4.30 17.21 -6.43
N SER A 104 4.84 18.01 -5.51
CA SER A 104 4.95 19.47 -5.68
C SER A 104 5.79 19.87 -6.89
N THR A 105 6.93 19.21 -7.10
CA THR A 105 7.83 19.51 -8.22
C THR A 105 7.20 19.21 -9.58
N LYS A 106 6.30 18.24 -9.67
CA LYS A 106 5.57 17.89 -10.91
C LYS A 106 4.66 19.02 -11.39
N ILE A 107 4.13 19.80 -10.47
CA ILE A 107 3.21 20.91 -10.77
C ILE A 107 3.90 22.27 -10.65
N GLY A 108 5.22 22.29 -10.50
CA GLY A 108 6.03 23.52 -10.45
C GLY A 108 5.85 24.33 -9.16
N ILE A 109 5.42 23.71 -8.06
CA ILE A 109 5.27 24.36 -6.75
C ILE A 109 6.54 24.09 -5.92
N PRO A 110 7.18 25.12 -5.34
CA PRO A 110 8.27 24.92 -4.39
C PRO A 110 7.80 24.13 -3.18
N SER A 111 8.60 23.15 -2.77
CA SER A 111 8.37 22.38 -1.54
C SER A 111 9.32 22.84 -0.44
N GLN A 112 8.84 22.87 0.80
CA GLN A 112 9.63 23.13 2.00
C GLN A 112 9.85 21.85 2.83
N GLU A 113 9.50 20.69 2.27
CA GLU A 113 9.66 19.42 2.95
C GLU A 113 11.13 19.03 3.11
N LYS A 114 11.42 18.22 4.12
CA LYS A 114 12.78 17.71 4.36
C LYS A 114 13.26 16.83 3.21
N TYR A 115 12.36 16.03 2.64
CA TYR A 115 12.67 15.12 1.55
C TYR A 115 11.82 15.49 0.33
N VAL A 116 12.48 15.97 -0.73
CA VAL A 116 11.83 16.44 -1.96
C VAL A 116 12.45 15.75 -3.15
N ASP A 117 11.63 15.10 -3.99
CA ASP A 117 12.11 14.64 -5.28
C ASP A 117 12.14 15.80 -6.27
N VAL A 118 13.32 16.38 -6.43
CA VAL A 118 13.56 17.56 -7.28
C VAL A 118 13.59 17.24 -8.78
N ARG A 119 13.62 15.97 -9.12
CA ARG A 119 13.59 15.49 -10.52
C ARG A 119 12.30 14.73 -10.78
N PRO A 120 11.21 15.44 -11.14
CA PRO A 120 9.92 14.81 -11.31
C PRO A 120 10.00 13.66 -12.33
N PHE A 121 9.44 12.52 -11.95
CA PHE A 121 9.41 11.29 -12.74
C PHE A 121 10.76 10.60 -13.00
N ASP A 122 11.84 11.03 -12.36
CA ASP A 122 13.11 10.30 -12.36
C ASP A 122 13.05 9.17 -11.31
N MET A 123 12.70 7.97 -11.76
CA MET A 123 12.59 6.80 -10.90
C MET A 123 13.89 6.51 -10.13
N ARG A 124 15.04 6.79 -10.73
CA ARG A 124 16.33 6.61 -10.08
C ARG A 124 16.51 7.58 -8.91
N SER A 125 16.15 8.86 -9.13
CA SER A 125 16.20 9.87 -8.08
C SER A 125 15.33 9.49 -6.88
N MET A 126 14.13 9.00 -7.15
CA MET A 126 13.21 8.55 -6.11
C MET A 126 13.76 7.33 -5.35
N MET A 127 14.32 6.33 -6.05
CA MET A 127 14.93 5.17 -5.42
C MET A 127 16.16 5.55 -4.57
N ASP A 128 17.03 6.44 -5.06
CA ASP A 128 18.19 6.92 -4.33
C ASP A 128 17.76 7.62 -3.01
N GLN A 129 16.67 8.39 -3.02
CA GLN A 129 16.12 8.99 -1.79
C GLN A 129 15.56 7.93 -0.83
N ILE A 130 14.83 6.93 -1.34
CA ILE A 130 14.31 5.84 -0.49
C ILE A 130 15.47 5.10 0.20
N ILE A 131 16.56 4.82 -0.52
CA ILE A 131 17.75 4.17 0.02
C ILE A 131 18.36 5.02 1.16
N MET A 132 18.59 6.29 0.88
CA MET A 132 19.17 7.23 1.87
C MET A 132 18.30 7.32 3.13
N ILE A 133 16.99 7.45 2.98
CA ILE A 133 16.06 7.58 4.10
C ILE A 133 15.97 6.26 4.88
N GLN A 134 15.96 5.11 4.19
CA GLN A 134 15.93 3.83 4.85
C GLN A 134 17.15 3.66 5.77
N GLU A 135 18.34 4.06 5.31
CA GLU A 135 19.56 4.05 6.14
C GLU A 135 19.47 5.06 7.30
N GLU A 136 18.88 6.24 7.07
CA GLU A 136 18.77 7.31 8.09
C GLU A 136 17.85 6.94 9.24
N ILE A 137 16.64 6.42 8.94
CA ILE A 137 15.62 6.16 9.97
C ILE A 137 15.44 4.68 10.30
N GLY A 138 16.13 3.77 9.62
CA GLY A 138 15.96 2.33 9.81
C GLY A 138 14.57 1.84 9.43
N ALA A 139 13.99 2.38 8.35
CA ALA A 139 12.64 2.03 7.92
C ALA A 139 12.50 0.51 7.65
N LYS A 140 11.32 -0.02 7.97
CA LYS A 140 10.91 -1.40 7.71
C LYS A 140 9.65 -1.49 6.85
N ARG A 141 8.95 -0.38 6.68
CA ARG A 141 7.76 -0.29 5.83
C ARG A 141 7.89 0.84 4.84
N ALA A 142 7.30 0.67 3.65
CA ALA A 142 7.20 1.74 2.67
C ALA A 142 5.83 1.76 1.98
N VAL A 143 5.43 2.94 1.55
CA VAL A 143 4.26 3.18 0.70
C VAL A 143 4.67 4.06 -0.46
N VAL A 144 4.23 3.72 -1.67
CA VAL A 144 4.32 4.57 -2.86
C VAL A 144 2.90 4.86 -3.34
N ASP A 145 2.43 6.09 -3.13
CA ASP A 145 1.08 6.52 -3.46
C ASP A 145 1.11 7.70 -4.45
N THR A 146 0.94 7.43 -5.75
CA THR A 146 0.52 6.21 -6.44
C THR A 146 1.43 5.91 -7.62
N THR A 147 1.50 4.64 -8.03
CA THR A 147 2.20 4.23 -9.26
C THR A 147 1.49 4.69 -10.52
N THR A 148 0.21 5.03 -10.45
CA THR A 148 -0.59 5.50 -11.57
C THR A 148 0.00 6.76 -12.20
N SER A 149 0.46 7.73 -11.40
CA SER A 149 1.10 8.95 -11.91
C SER A 149 2.41 8.68 -12.64
N ILE A 150 3.17 7.69 -12.17
CA ILE A 150 4.41 7.22 -12.81
C ILE A 150 4.09 6.63 -14.19
N GLY A 151 3.06 5.78 -14.23
CA GLY A 151 2.61 5.15 -15.47
C GLY A 151 2.10 6.15 -16.51
N PHE A 152 1.36 7.17 -16.09
CA PHE A 152 0.92 8.23 -17.01
C PHE A 152 2.08 9.03 -17.61
N TYR A 153 3.16 9.21 -16.86
CA TYR A 153 4.35 9.86 -17.40
C TYR A 153 5.09 8.99 -18.41
N LEU A 154 5.30 7.71 -18.09
CA LEU A 154 6.05 6.78 -18.94
C LEU A 154 5.30 6.36 -20.21
N GLN A 155 3.97 6.27 -20.17
CA GLN A 155 3.03 5.97 -21.27
C GLN A 155 3.23 4.63 -21.98
N ASP A 156 4.36 3.97 -21.83
CA ASP A 156 4.72 2.70 -22.47
C ASP A 156 4.62 1.57 -21.43
N PRO A 157 3.69 0.59 -21.58
CA PRO A 157 3.52 -0.51 -20.63
C PRO A 157 4.79 -1.32 -20.34
N ALA A 158 5.67 -1.49 -21.35
CA ALA A 158 6.93 -2.19 -21.16
C ALA A 158 7.89 -1.39 -20.26
N LYS A 159 7.98 -0.08 -20.47
CA LYS A 159 8.77 0.81 -19.60
C LYS A 159 8.18 0.87 -18.18
N ILE A 160 6.86 1.02 -18.06
CA ILE A 160 6.17 1.01 -16.77
C ILE A 160 6.54 -0.27 -16.01
N ARG A 161 6.41 -1.43 -16.66
CA ARG A 161 6.74 -2.71 -16.04
C ARG A 161 8.20 -2.80 -15.57
N ILE A 162 9.15 -2.32 -16.39
CA ILE A 162 10.58 -2.33 -16.04
C ILE A 162 10.85 -1.43 -14.84
N GLU A 163 10.32 -0.21 -14.83
CA GLU A 163 10.57 0.75 -13.75
C GLU A 163 9.90 0.31 -12.44
N LEU A 164 8.68 -0.21 -12.50
CA LEU A 164 8.01 -0.76 -11.31
C LEU A 164 8.71 -2.03 -10.78
N LEU A 165 9.26 -2.87 -11.67
CA LEU A 165 10.05 -4.03 -11.25
C LEU A 165 11.34 -3.59 -10.53
N LYS A 166 12.03 -2.56 -11.02
CA LYS A 166 13.21 -1.99 -10.35
C LYS A 166 12.85 -1.43 -8.99
N LEU A 167 11.74 -0.68 -8.90
CA LEU A 167 11.26 -0.11 -7.64
C LEU A 167 10.94 -1.23 -6.65
N ALA A 168 10.15 -2.23 -7.03
CA ALA A 168 9.81 -3.36 -6.16
C ALA A 168 11.07 -4.08 -5.68
N ALA A 169 12.00 -4.41 -6.59
CA ALA A 169 13.26 -5.06 -6.24
C ALA A 169 14.11 -4.20 -5.29
N THR A 170 14.15 -2.88 -5.47
CA THR A 170 14.87 -1.97 -4.55
C THR A 170 14.27 -2.02 -3.15
N LEU A 171 12.93 -1.93 -3.04
CA LEU A 171 12.23 -2.00 -1.75
C LEU A 171 12.48 -3.35 -1.04
N GLU A 172 12.46 -4.45 -1.78
CA GLU A 172 12.71 -5.80 -1.27
C GLU A 172 14.17 -5.98 -0.81
N ILE A 173 15.15 -5.51 -1.60
CA ILE A 173 16.59 -5.57 -1.22
C ILE A 173 16.87 -4.76 0.06
N LEU A 174 16.13 -3.67 0.27
CA LEU A 174 16.23 -2.85 1.49
C LEU A 174 15.52 -3.49 2.70
N GLY A 175 14.89 -4.65 2.56
CA GLY A 175 14.13 -5.30 3.62
C GLY A 175 12.89 -4.49 4.01
N LEU A 176 12.21 -3.89 3.04
CA LEU A 176 10.99 -3.11 3.25
C LEU A 176 9.76 -3.93 2.88
N THR A 177 8.85 -4.12 3.83
CA THR A 177 7.50 -4.58 3.49
C THR A 177 6.71 -3.38 2.93
N SER A 178 6.26 -3.47 1.68
CA SER A 178 5.84 -2.28 0.96
C SER A 178 4.47 -2.41 0.31
N LEU A 179 3.74 -1.28 0.25
CA LEU A 179 2.52 -1.12 -0.54
C LEU A 179 2.77 -0.13 -1.67
N MET A 180 2.45 -0.52 -2.89
CA MET A 180 2.32 0.39 -4.02
C MET A 180 0.84 0.56 -4.35
N THR A 181 0.32 1.77 -4.35
CA THR A 181 -1.08 1.98 -4.72
C THR A 181 -1.22 2.17 -6.23
N CYS A 182 -2.34 1.74 -6.77
CA CYS A 182 -2.74 2.09 -8.14
C CYS A 182 -4.26 2.20 -8.27
N GLU A 183 -4.69 2.93 -9.30
CA GLU A 183 -6.10 2.98 -9.67
C GLU A 183 -6.50 1.74 -10.48
N ILE A 184 -7.76 1.33 -10.35
CA ILE A 184 -8.41 0.39 -11.26
C ILE A 184 -9.56 1.09 -11.97
N VAL A 185 -9.77 0.70 -13.22
CA VAL A 185 -10.81 1.29 -14.08
C VAL A 185 -12.09 0.47 -14.02
N ASP A 186 -11.92 -0.85 -13.95
CA ASP A 186 -13.02 -1.81 -13.89
C ASP A 186 -12.64 -3.03 -13.05
N ASP A 187 -13.63 -3.85 -12.70
CA ASP A 187 -13.48 -4.99 -11.81
C ASP A 187 -12.69 -6.17 -12.38
N ASN A 188 -12.52 -6.23 -13.69
CA ASN A 188 -11.85 -7.34 -14.37
C ASN A 188 -10.35 -7.10 -14.51
N HIS A 189 -9.92 -5.85 -14.29
CA HIS A 189 -8.52 -5.44 -14.44
C HIS A 189 -8.00 -4.91 -13.11
N PRO A 190 -7.21 -5.69 -12.36
CA PRO A 190 -6.78 -5.34 -11.00
C PRO A 190 -5.72 -4.23 -10.96
N SER A 191 -5.34 -3.66 -12.11
CA SER A 191 -4.37 -2.57 -12.20
C SER A 191 -4.59 -1.70 -13.44
N ARG A 192 -4.15 -0.43 -13.37
CA ARG A 192 -4.43 0.59 -14.39
C ARG A 192 -3.84 0.28 -15.76
N PHE A 193 -2.58 -0.17 -15.79
CA PHE A 193 -1.84 -0.42 -17.02
C PHE A 193 -1.70 -1.92 -17.33
N GLY A 194 -2.26 -2.79 -16.48
CA GLY A 194 -2.25 -4.23 -16.67
C GLY A 194 -0.89 -4.90 -16.41
N VAL A 195 0.08 -4.18 -15.85
CA VAL A 195 1.44 -4.68 -15.61
C VAL A 195 1.83 -4.70 -14.13
N GLU A 196 1.22 -3.85 -13.30
CA GLU A 196 1.58 -3.62 -11.89
C GLU A 196 1.43 -4.88 -11.05
N ASN A 197 0.33 -5.61 -11.25
CA ASN A 197 0.05 -6.85 -10.52
C ASN A 197 1.01 -8.01 -10.86
N PHE A 198 1.80 -7.90 -11.90
CA PHE A 198 2.79 -8.92 -12.26
C PHE A 198 4.14 -8.72 -11.56
N VAL A 199 4.44 -7.50 -11.14
CA VAL A 199 5.73 -7.14 -10.50
C VAL A 199 5.69 -7.20 -8.98
N THR A 200 4.52 -7.51 -8.38
CA THR A 200 4.32 -7.56 -6.94
C THR A 200 4.06 -8.98 -6.42
N GLU A 201 4.36 -9.23 -5.16
CA GLU A 201 4.16 -10.52 -4.49
C GLU A 201 2.67 -10.83 -4.31
N GLY A 202 1.89 -9.82 -3.99
CA GLY A 202 0.44 -9.93 -3.85
C GLY A 202 -0.29 -8.70 -4.38
N THR A 203 -1.61 -8.84 -4.53
CA THR A 203 -2.52 -7.76 -4.94
C THR A 203 -3.72 -7.75 -4.03
N ILE A 204 -3.99 -6.61 -3.43
CA ILE A 204 -5.15 -6.30 -2.60
C ILE A 204 -6.02 -5.35 -3.42
N ALA A 205 -7.26 -5.72 -3.69
CA ALA A 205 -8.17 -4.89 -4.49
C ALA A 205 -9.28 -4.31 -3.61
N LEU A 206 -9.47 -2.99 -3.71
CA LEU A 206 -10.50 -2.23 -3.02
C LEU A 206 -11.55 -1.75 -4.01
N TYR A 207 -12.80 -1.97 -3.70
CA TYR A 207 -13.94 -1.58 -4.53
C TYR A 207 -14.86 -0.61 -3.80
N TYR A 208 -15.42 0.35 -4.53
CA TYR A 208 -16.45 1.27 -4.03
C TYR A 208 -17.57 1.33 -5.06
N LYS A 209 -18.48 0.37 -5.01
CA LYS A 209 -19.51 0.16 -6.01
C LYS A 209 -20.84 0.75 -5.60
N ARG A 210 -21.58 1.27 -6.59
CA ARG A 210 -22.97 1.62 -6.39
C ARG A 210 -23.84 0.39 -6.56
N VAL A 211 -24.63 0.11 -5.54
CA VAL A 211 -25.67 -0.93 -5.54
C VAL A 211 -26.98 -0.20 -5.26
N GLU A 212 -27.84 -0.11 -6.28
CA GLU A 212 -29.09 0.66 -6.23
C GLU A 212 -28.88 2.11 -5.74
N ASN A 213 -29.29 2.44 -4.52
CA ASN A 213 -29.22 3.78 -3.94
C ASN A 213 -28.11 3.95 -2.89
N VAL A 214 -27.31 2.92 -2.66
CA VAL A 214 -26.20 2.94 -1.70
C VAL A 214 -24.88 2.66 -2.39
N ARG A 215 -23.79 3.11 -1.78
CA ARG A 215 -22.45 2.71 -2.16
C ARG A 215 -21.90 1.74 -1.13
N VAL A 216 -21.34 0.65 -1.60
CA VAL A 216 -20.77 -0.42 -0.77
C VAL A 216 -19.28 -0.50 -1.01
N ARG A 217 -18.52 -0.58 0.07
CA ARG A 217 -17.08 -0.84 0.03
C ARG A 217 -16.82 -2.32 0.24
N SER A 218 -15.96 -2.88 -0.58
CA SER A 218 -15.52 -4.26 -0.42
C SER A 218 -14.08 -4.44 -0.87
N MET A 219 -13.41 -5.47 -0.35
CA MET A 219 -12.05 -5.81 -0.69
C MET A 219 -11.89 -7.30 -0.92
N GLU A 220 -10.86 -7.65 -1.67
CA GLU A 220 -10.38 -9.01 -1.80
C GLU A 220 -8.86 -9.08 -1.82
N ILE A 221 -8.33 -10.22 -1.43
CA ILE A 221 -6.95 -10.58 -1.72
C ILE A 221 -6.95 -11.25 -3.10
N TYR A 222 -6.74 -10.44 -4.14
CA TYR A 222 -6.78 -10.92 -5.52
C TYR A 222 -5.69 -11.96 -5.81
N LYS A 223 -4.52 -11.78 -5.20
CA LYS A 223 -3.34 -12.64 -5.35
C LYS A 223 -2.42 -12.53 -4.14
N MET A 224 -1.85 -13.66 -3.71
CA MET A 224 -0.73 -13.68 -2.75
C MET A 224 0.14 -14.91 -3.07
N ARG A 225 1.33 -14.71 -3.61
CA ARG A 225 2.22 -15.79 -4.05
C ARG A 225 2.71 -16.61 -2.85
N GLY A 226 2.71 -17.93 -3.02
CA GLY A 226 3.24 -18.85 -2.01
C GLY A 226 2.57 -18.76 -0.63
N SER A 227 1.33 -18.27 -0.56
CA SER A 227 0.56 -18.17 0.67
C SER A 227 -0.91 -18.43 0.40
N ASP A 228 -1.57 -19.15 1.30
CA ASP A 228 -3.03 -19.20 1.29
C ASP A 228 -3.60 -17.87 1.80
N HIS A 229 -4.76 -17.50 1.30
CA HIS A 229 -5.47 -16.28 1.63
C HIS A 229 -6.97 -16.46 1.41
N SER A 230 -7.79 -15.56 1.92
CA SER A 230 -9.22 -15.56 1.62
C SER A 230 -9.48 -15.43 0.12
N LYS A 231 -10.38 -16.25 -0.40
CA LYS A 231 -10.85 -16.24 -1.82
C LYS A 231 -12.18 -15.53 -1.97
N LYS A 232 -12.66 -14.89 -0.89
CA LYS A 232 -13.93 -14.18 -0.85
C LYS A 232 -13.71 -12.68 -0.99
N ILE A 233 -14.79 -11.98 -1.36
CA ILE A 233 -14.87 -10.53 -1.32
C ILE A 233 -15.52 -10.17 0.01
N HIS A 234 -14.83 -9.35 0.82
CA HIS A 234 -15.25 -8.96 2.16
C HIS A 234 -15.69 -7.50 2.19
N PRO A 235 -16.77 -7.17 2.91
CA PRO A 235 -17.12 -5.78 3.15
C PRO A 235 -16.12 -5.13 4.11
N TYR A 236 -15.95 -3.82 3.98
CA TYR A 236 -15.19 -3.01 4.92
C TYR A 236 -15.79 -1.62 5.05
N ASP A 237 -15.53 -0.98 6.18
CA ASP A 237 -15.92 0.38 6.47
C ASP A 237 -14.71 1.29 6.65
N ILE A 238 -14.91 2.57 6.39
CA ILE A 238 -13.99 3.64 6.79
C ILE A 238 -14.66 4.34 7.97
N THR A 239 -14.08 4.14 9.14
CA THR A 239 -14.52 4.74 10.40
C THR A 239 -13.67 5.97 10.74
N ASN A 240 -13.93 6.62 11.85
CA ASN A 240 -13.06 7.68 12.39
C ASN A 240 -11.71 7.18 12.94
N GLU A 241 -11.49 5.87 13.01
CA GLU A 241 -10.23 5.25 13.44
C GLU A 241 -9.48 4.60 12.28
N GLY A 242 -10.04 4.65 11.06
CA GLY A 242 -9.49 4.07 9.85
C GLY A 242 -10.37 2.98 9.24
N ILE A 243 -9.76 2.10 8.48
CA ILE A 243 -10.43 0.98 7.82
C ILE A 243 -10.60 -0.18 8.80
N VAL A 244 -11.80 -0.73 8.80
CA VAL A 244 -12.18 -1.97 9.52
C VAL A 244 -12.76 -2.94 8.49
N VAL A 245 -12.19 -4.14 8.43
CA VAL A 245 -12.62 -5.21 7.52
C VAL A 245 -13.49 -6.22 8.26
N HIS A 246 -14.51 -6.73 7.61
CA HIS A 246 -15.42 -7.73 8.17
C HIS A 246 -15.14 -9.12 7.56
N PRO A 247 -14.17 -9.89 8.10
CA PRO A 247 -13.66 -11.11 7.46
C PRO A 247 -14.67 -12.26 7.42
N HIS A 248 -15.66 -12.22 8.31
CA HIS A 248 -16.70 -13.26 8.43
C HIS A 248 -17.99 -12.91 7.69
N GLU A 249 -18.06 -11.73 7.09
CA GLU A 249 -19.20 -11.29 6.28
C GLU A 249 -18.93 -11.47 4.79
N GLU A 250 -19.99 -11.69 4.02
CA GLU A 250 -19.93 -11.80 2.57
C GLU A 250 -20.76 -10.69 1.94
N VAL A 251 -20.20 -10.03 0.92
CA VAL A 251 -20.90 -8.97 0.16
C VAL A 251 -22.16 -9.50 -0.50
N TYR A 252 -22.22 -10.80 -0.81
CA TYR A 252 -23.40 -11.45 -1.39
C TYR A 252 -24.64 -11.40 -0.48
N THR A 253 -24.46 -11.34 0.84
CA THR A 253 -25.59 -11.26 1.77
C THR A 253 -26.32 -9.92 1.62
N VAL A 254 -25.59 -8.86 1.35
CA VAL A 254 -26.15 -7.51 1.11
C VAL A 254 -26.83 -7.44 -0.26
N LEU A 255 -26.25 -8.06 -1.29
CA LEU A 255 -26.79 -8.09 -2.66
C LEU A 255 -27.95 -9.08 -2.82
N GLY A 256 -27.96 -10.16 -2.07
CA GLY A 256 -29.00 -11.19 -2.10
C GLY A 256 -30.31 -10.81 -1.39
N GLN A 257 -30.25 -9.84 -0.48
CA GLN A 257 -31.42 -9.27 0.19
C GLN A 257 -32.10 -8.16 -0.61
N LEU A 258 -31.50 -7.76 -1.72
CA LEU A 258 -31.99 -6.68 -2.61
C LEU A 258 -32.71 -7.24 -3.87
N LYS A 259 -33.18 -8.49 -3.83
CA LYS A 259 -34.03 -9.07 -4.90
C LYS A 259 -35.50 -9.06 -4.53
#